data_a82607b286921ebdc2228ede929d8673
#
_entry.id   a82607b286921ebdc2228ede929d8673
#
_cell.length_a   1.000
_cell.length_b   1.000
_cell.length_c   1.000
_cell.angle_alpha   90.00
_cell.angle_beta   90.00
_cell.angle_gamma   90.00
#
_symmetry.space_group_name_H-M   'P 1'
#
loop_
_entity.id
_entity.type
_entity.pdbx_description
1 polymer ?
#
loop_
_entity_poly.entity_id
_entity_poly.type
_entity_poly.pdbx_seq_one_letter_code
_entity_poly.pdbx_strand_id
1 'polypeptide(L)'
;MNQNPHWKQLIWNWAAIIFGNALYSLAVALFLEPAGLITGGATGIALAIGRLTGLSVSGLLLFINLAMLVWGWVVLGRAFALNTLASSVLSPAFLALFEGMANGRVLTEYIFLCTVFAGLGIGVALGIVIRSGASTGGLDIPPLVLNKWFKLPVSATMLAFDIMVLLMQAVFSPMPQVLYGIVMVLIPTIVMDKMLMMGASRTEVKIISSQSDACLLYTSPSPRD
;
A
#
# COMPACT_ATOMS: atom_id res chain seq x y z
N MET A 1 -3.46 -31.28 -23.74
CA MET A 1 -4.59 -30.41 -23.32
C MET A 1 -4.07 -29.40 -22.31
N ASN A 2 -3.62 -28.24 -22.82
CA ASN A 2 -2.94 -27.23 -22.03
C ASN A 2 -3.93 -26.12 -21.70
N GLN A 3 -4.51 -26.18 -20.51
CA GLN A 3 -5.48 -25.18 -20.06
C GLN A 3 -4.74 -23.93 -19.61
N ASN A 4 -4.96 -22.85 -20.33
CA ASN A 4 -4.62 -21.45 -20.17
C ASN A 4 -4.12 -21.03 -18.77
N PRO A 5 -2.81 -20.80 -18.58
CA PRO A 5 -2.26 -20.30 -17.33
C PRO A 5 -2.75 -18.86 -16.98
N HIS A 6 -3.19 -18.08 -17.97
CA HIS A 6 -3.69 -16.71 -17.81
C HIS A 6 -4.95 -16.59 -16.94
N TRP A 7 -5.91 -17.51 -17.06
CA TRP A 7 -7.14 -17.47 -16.26
C TRP A 7 -6.91 -17.75 -14.79
N LYS A 8 -6.03 -18.70 -14.48
CA LYS A 8 -5.67 -19.00 -13.08
C LYS A 8 -4.98 -17.82 -12.41
N GLN A 9 -4.07 -17.15 -13.12
CA GLN A 9 -3.39 -15.95 -12.62
C GLN A 9 -4.38 -14.80 -12.44
N LEU A 10 -5.31 -14.61 -13.36
CA LEU A 10 -6.34 -13.58 -13.27
C LEU A 10 -7.23 -13.79 -12.03
N ILE A 11 -7.74 -15.01 -11.86
CA ILE A 11 -8.57 -15.38 -10.69
C ILE A 11 -7.79 -15.18 -9.39
N TRP A 12 -6.51 -15.60 -9.36
CA TRP A 12 -5.67 -15.44 -8.18
C TRP A 12 -5.42 -13.97 -7.83
N ASN A 13 -5.18 -13.13 -8.83
CA ASN A 13 -5.00 -11.69 -8.63
C ASN A 13 -6.28 -11.03 -8.09
N TRP A 14 -7.45 -11.35 -8.65
CA TRP A 14 -8.72 -10.84 -8.16
C TRP A 14 -9.03 -11.31 -6.74
N ALA A 15 -8.81 -12.58 -6.45
CA ALA A 15 -8.97 -13.10 -5.09
C ALA A 15 -8.05 -12.40 -4.08
N ALA A 16 -6.80 -12.13 -4.47
CA ALA A 16 -5.85 -11.40 -3.65
C ALA A 16 -6.26 -9.93 -3.45
N ILE A 17 -6.80 -9.26 -4.47
CA ILE A 17 -7.33 -7.89 -4.36
C ILE A 17 -8.52 -7.86 -3.39
N ILE A 18 -9.46 -8.78 -3.51
CA ILE A 18 -10.64 -8.85 -2.64
C ILE A 18 -10.20 -9.12 -1.20
N PHE A 19 -9.35 -10.12 -0.99
CA PHE A 19 -8.85 -10.48 0.34
C PHE A 19 -8.03 -9.36 0.97
N GLY A 20 -7.14 -8.71 0.19
CA GLY A 20 -6.34 -7.60 0.67
C GLY A 20 -7.19 -6.40 1.08
N ASN A 21 -8.19 -6.04 0.28
CA ASN A 21 -9.12 -4.95 0.63
C ASN A 21 -9.98 -5.30 1.86
N ALA A 22 -10.43 -6.54 1.99
CA ALA A 22 -11.16 -6.99 3.18
C ALA A 22 -10.29 -6.91 4.44
N LEU A 23 -9.03 -7.37 4.36
CA LEU A 23 -8.09 -7.30 5.48
C LEU A 23 -7.75 -5.85 5.85
N TYR A 24 -7.55 -4.98 4.84
CA TYR A 24 -7.34 -3.55 5.04
C TYR A 24 -8.52 -2.92 5.80
N SER A 25 -9.72 -3.11 5.30
CA SER A 25 -10.94 -2.56 5.90
C SER A 25 -11.22 -3.11 7.30
N LEU A 26 -10.91 -4.39 7.53
CA LEU A 26 -11.00 -5.00 8.85
C LEU A 26 -10.04 -4.35 9.85
N ALA A 27 -8.79 -4.15 9.45
CA ALA A 27 -7.79 -3.49 10.30
C ALA A 27 -8.16 -2.03 10.61
N VAL A 28 -8.72 -1.31 9.64
CA VAL A 28 -9.22 0.06 9.82
C VAL A 28 -10.40 0.09 10.77
N ALA A 29 -11.43 -0.72 10.54
CA ALA A 29 -12.67 -0.72 11.34
C ALA A 29 -12.44 -1.12 12.81
N LEU A 30 -11.56 -2.11 13.04
CA LEU A 30 -11.38 -2.67 14.38
C LEU A 30 -10.34 -1.93 15.23
N PHE A 31 -9.33 -1.33 14.61
CA PHE A 31 -8.19 -0.77 15.34
C PHE A 31 -7.95 0.71 15.05
N LEU A 32 -8.03 1.14 13.80
CA LEU A 32 -7.67 2.49 13.41
C LEU A 32 -8.72 3.51 13.79
N GLU A 33 -9.97 3.25 13.39
CA GLU A 33 -11.08 4.17 13.56
C GLU A 33 -11.46 4.37 15.03
N PRO A 34 -11.62 3.31 15.86
CA PRO A 34 -11.94 3.47 17.27
C PRO A 34 -10.85 4.20 18.07
N ALA A 35 -9.60 4.09 17.65
CA ALA A 35 -8.48 4.73 18.32
C ALA A 35 -8.24 6.19 17.90
N GLY A 36 -8.95 6.68 16.87
CA GLY A 36 -8.80 8.05 16.35
C GLY A 36 -7.39 8.36 15.88
N LEU A 37 -6.68 7.35 15.33
CA LEU A 37 -5.29 7.48 14.93
C LEU A 37 -5.13 8.35 13.68
N ILE A 38 -4.08 9.14 13.66
CA ILE A 38 -3.68 9.89 12.47
C ILE A 38 -3.07 8.92 11.47
N THR A 39 -3.56 8.98 10.25
CA THR A 39 -3.04 8.19 9.13
C THR A 39 -2.27 9.05 8.15
N GLY A 40 -1.29 8.47 7.49
CA GLY A 40 -0.69 9.01 6.29
C GLY A 40 -1.69 9.02 5.11
N GLY A 41 -1.18 9.12 3.92
CA GLY A 41 -1.96 8.97 2.70
C GLY A 41 -2.82 10.17 2.33
N ALA A 42 -3.73 9.96 1.38
CA ALA A 42 -4.60 11.00 0.82
C ALA A 42 -5.52 11.66 1.85
N THR A 43 -5.98 10.87 2.82
CA THR A 43 -6.83 11.37 3.91
C THR A 43 -6.08 12.40 4.76
N GLY A 44 -4.81 12.14 5.05
CA GLY A 44 -3.97 13.07 5.80
C GLY A 44 -3.78 14.40 5.09
N ILE A 45 -3.53 14.38 3.79
CA ILE A 45 -3.44 15.62 2.97
C ILE A 45 -4.79 16.34 2.93
N ALA A 46 -5.88 15.63 2.70
CA ALA A 46 -7.22 16.22 2.66
C ALA A 46 -7.58 16.89 3.98
N LEU A 47 -7.23 16.29 5.11
CA LEU A 47 -7.40 16.88 6.45
C LEU A 47 -6.56 18.14 6.64
N ALA A 48 -5.27 18.10 6.27
CA ALA A 48 -4.37 19.24 6.41
C ALA A 48 -4.84 20.44 5.55
N ILE A 49 -5.18 20.19 4.28
CA ILE A 49 -5.66 21.22 3.37
C ILE A 49 -7.06 21.73 3.83
N GLY A 50 -7.95 20.83 4.22
CA GLY A 50 -9.29 21.20 4.71
C GLY A 50 -9.25 22.12 5.92
N ARG A 51 -8.34 21.89 6.86
CA ARG A 51 -8.11 22.77 8.02
C ARG A 51 -7.57 24.15 7.63
N LEU A 52 -6.73 24.23 6.61
CA LEU A 52 -6.15 25.49 6.14
C LEU A 52 -7.13 26.31 5.30
N THR A 53 -7.94 25.67 4.45
CA THR A 53 -8.79 26.32 3.44
C THR A 53 -10.27 26.40 3.82
N GLY A 54 -10.70 25.61 4.83
CA GLY A 54 -12.11 25.47 5.19
C GLY A 54 -12.94 24.64 4.19
N LEU A 55 -12.29 24.00 3.20
CA LEU A 55 -12.96 23.13 2.23
C LEU A 55 -13.36 21.79 2.86
N SER A 56 -14.40 21.17 2.32
CA SER A 56 -14.83 19.85 2.80
C SER A 56 -13.76 18.80 2.56
N VAL A 57 -13.39 18.06 3.61
CA VAL A 57 -12.37 17.01 3.57
C VAL A 57 -12.76 15.92 2.56
N SER A 58 -14.05 15.55 2.53
CA SER A 58 -14.55 14.52 1.60
C SER A 58 -14.40 14.94 0.14
N GLY A 59 -14.67 16.22 -0.19
CA GLY A 59 -14.47 16.74 -1.55
C GLY A 59 -13.02 16.77 -1.97
N LEU A 60 -12.11 17.19 -1.06
CA LEU A 60 -10.67 17.17 -1.29
C LEU A 60 -10.15 15.74 -1.48
N LEU A 61 -10.58 14.80 -0.64
CA LEU A 61 -10.19 13.41 -0.73
C LEU A 61 -10.64 12.79 -2.05
N LEU A 62 -11.89 13.04 -2.47
CA LEU A 62 -12.39 12.56 -3.76
C LEU A 62 -11.57 13.11 -4.92
N PHE A 63 -11.26 14.41 -4.89
CA PHE A 63 -10.46 15.06 -5.93
C PHE A 63 -9.05 14.49 -6.00
N ILE A 64 -8.37 14.32 -4.85
CA ILE A 64 -7.02 13.73 -4.78
C ILE A 64 -7.05 12.30 -5.32
N ASN A 65 -7.99 11.46 -4.88
CA ASN A 65 -8.09 10.08 -5.32
C ASN A 65 -8.35 9.97 -6.82
N LEU A 66 -9.23 10.81 -7.36
CA LEU A 66 -9.54 10.83 -8.80
C LEU A 66 -8.33 11.30 -9.63
N ALA A 67 -7.65 12.36 -9.19
CA ALA A 67 -6.44 12.85 -9.84
C ALA A 67 -5.33 11.79 -9.86
N MET A 68 -5.11 11.11 -8.73
CA MET A 68 -4.13 10.03 -8.62
C MET A 68 -4.50 8.83 -9.47
N LEU A 69 -5.78 8.47 -9.54
CA LEU A 69 -6.27 7.38 -10.40
C LEU A 69 -6.02 7.68 -11.89
N VAL A 70 -6.32 8.91 -12.34
CA VAL A 70 -6.06 9.33 -13.73
C VAL A 70 -4.56 9.31 -14.02
N TRP A 71 -3.75 9.81 -13.11
CA TRP A 71 -2.29 9.75 -13.25
C TRP A 71 -1.76 8.33 -13.30
N GLY A 72 -2.23 7.47 -12.40
CA GLY A 72 -1.91 6.03 -12.41
C GLY A 72 -2.34 5.35 -13.72
N TRP A 73 -3.51 5.69 -14.25
CA TRP A 73 -3.97 5.17 -15.52
C TRP A 73 -3.00 5.51 -16.67
N VAL A 74 -2.62 6.78 -16.79
CA VAL A 74 -1.72 7.24 -17.86
C VAL A 74 -0.35 6.58 -17.75
N VAL A 75 0.19 6.45 -16.54
CA VAL A 75 1.57 5.96 -16.33
C VAL A 75 1.63 4.45 -16.20
N LEU A 76 0.80 3.84 -15.38
CA LEU A 76 0.85 2.41 -15.05
C LEU A 76 -0.02 1.54 -15.99
N GLY A 77 -0.99 2.16 -16.68
CA GLY A 77 -1.78 1.52 -17.70
C GLY A 77 -3.18 1.10 -17.25
N ARG A 78 -3.98 0.61 -18.24
CA ARG A 78 -5.41 0.34 -18.05
C ARG A 78 -5.70 -0.78 -17.06
N ALA A 79 -4.90 -1.83 -17.05
CA ALA A 79 -5.10 -2.96 -16.14
C ALA A 79 -4.93 -2.53 -14.67
N PHE A 80 -3.91 -1.73 -14.37
CA PHE A 80 -3.70 -1.15 -13.05
C PHE A 80 -4.88 -0.25 -12.64
N ALA A 81 -5.34 0.62 -13.54
CA ALA A 81 -6.45 1.53 -13.26
C ALA A 81 -7.75 0.79 -12.94
N LEU A 82 -8.08 -0.26 -13.69
CA LEU A 82 -9.28 -1.08 -13.45
C LEU A 82 -9.20 -1.81 -12.11
N ASN A 83 -8.05 -2.40 -11.80
CA ASN A 83 -7.83 -3.09 -10.53
C ASN A 83 -7.92 -2.11 -9.34
N THR A 84 -7.34 -0.92 -9.49
CA THR A 84 -7.39 0.14 -8.46
C THR A 84 -8.79 0.71 -8.31
N LEU A 85 -9.53 0.88 -9.39
CA LEU A 85 -10.94 1.31 -9.33
C LEU A 85 -11.78 0.28 -8.57
N ALA A 86 -11.58 -1.00 -8.82
CA ALA A 86 -12.25 -2.06 -8.08
C ALA A 86 -11.90 -2.02 -6.58
N SER A 87 -10.61 -1.84 -6.23
CA SER A 87 -10.18 -1.67 -4.85
C SER A 87 -10.85 -0.45 -4.18
N SER A 88 -10.93 0.68 -4.89
CA SER A 88 -11.54 1.92 -4.38
C SER A 88 -13.03 1.78 -4.08
N VAL A 89 -13.72 0.80 -4.70
CA VAL A 89 -15.11 0.47 -4.40
C VAL A 89 -15.21 -0.60 -3.30
N LEU A 90 -14.34 -1.60 -3.35
CA LEU A 90 -14.35 -2.73 -2.41
C LEU A 90 -13.97 -2.30 -0.98
N SER A 91 -12.97 -1.43 -0.84
CA SER A 91 -12.52 -0.96 0.48
C SER A 91 -13.63 -0.29 1.29
N PRO A 92 -14.35 0.73 0.78
CA PRO A 92 -15.45 1.34 1.54
C PRO A 92 -16.61 0.37 1.80
N ALA A 93 -16.89 -0.54 0.84
CA ALA A 93 -17.95 -1.54 1.01
C ALA A 93 -17.64 -2.53 2.15
N PHE A 94 -16.41 -3.03 2.22
CA PHE A 94 -15.96 -3.88 3.32
C PHE A 94 -15.87 -3.09 4.63
N LEU A 95 -15.42 -1.83 4.58
CA LEU A 95 -15.37 -0.99 5.78
C LEU A 95 -16.75 -0.84 6.40
N ALA A 96 -17.75 -0.42 5.62
CA ALA A 96 -19.12 -0.29 6.09
C ALA A 96 -19.70 -1.61 6.62
N LEU A 97 -19.34 -2.74 6.00
CA LEU A 97 -19.76 -4.06 6.47
C LEU A 97 -19.14 -4.38 7.84
N PHE A 98 -17.84 -4.16 8.02
CA PHE A 98 -17.15 -4.46 9.28
C PHE A 98 -17.51 -3.48 10.40
N GLU A 99 -17.72 -2.20 10.11
CA GLU A 99 -18.26 -1.23 11.07
C GLU A 99 -19.64 -1.66 11.59
N GLY A 100 -20.53 -2.07 10.67
CA GLY A 100 -21.85 -2.59 11.03
C GLY A 100 -21.79 -3.87 11.88
N MET A 101 -20.80 -4.74 11.65
CA MET A 101 -20.59 -5.95 12.45
C MET A 101 -19.94 -5.66 13.80
N ALA A 102 -19.02 -4.69 13.84
CA ALA A 102 -18.34 -4.30 15.07
C ALA A 102 -19.27 -3.61 16.09
N ASN A 103 -20.40 -3.02 15.62
CA ASN A 103 -21.39 -2.36 16.48
C ASN A 103 -20.76 -1.38 17.51
N GLY A 104 -19.69 -0.68 17.13
CA GLY A 104 -18.97 0.22 18.04
C GLY A 104 -18.18 -0.50 19.15
N ARG A 105 -17.97 -1.81 19.06
CA ARG A 105 -17.15 -2.54 20.03
C ARG A 105 -15.68 -2.20 19.83
N VAL A 106 -15.08 -1.56 20.81
CA VAL A 106 -13.64 -1.33 20.88
C VAL A 106 -12.98 -2.61 21.36
N LEU A 107 -12.12 -3.23 20.54
CA LEU A 107 -11.40 -4.46 20.91
C LEU A 107 -10.42 -4.24 22.06
N THR A 108 -9.81 -3.05 22.12
CA THR A 108 -8.87 -2.66 23.17
C THR A 108 -8.86 -1.14 23.35
N GLU A 109 -8.78 -0.70 24.59
CA GLU A 109 -8.64 0.72 24.94
C GLU A 109 -7.19 1.21 24.83
N TYR A 110 -6.23 0.29 24.66
CA TYR A 110 -4.81 0.63 24.56
C TYR A 110 -4.47 1.10 23.15
N ILE A 111 -4.35 2.40 22.94
CA ILE A 111 -4.04 3.05 21.65
C ILE A 111 -2.77 2.46 21.01
N PHE A 112 -1.75 2.16 21.81
CA PHE A 112 -0.52 1.55 21.31
C PHE A 112 -0.78 0.18 20.67
N LEU A 113 -1.60 -0.66 21.30
CA LEU A 113 -1.98 -1.97 20.77
C LEU A 113 -2.77 -1.82 19.45
N CYS A 114 -3.73 -0.90 19.43
CA CYS A 114 -4.46 -0.56 18.21
C CYS A 114 -3.50 -0.15 17.08
N THR A 115 -2.53 0.71 17.37
CA THR A 115 -1.54 1.17 16.39
C THR A 115 -0.72 0.02 15.81
N VAL A 116 -0.26 -0.91 16.66
CA VAL A 116 0.56 -2.06 16.22
C VAL A 116 -0.27 -3.01 15.37
N PHE A 117 -1.46 -3.41 15.81
CA PHE A 117 -2.30 -4.36 15.06
C PHE A 117 -2.87 -3.74 13.78
N ALA A 118 -3.27 -2.46 13.81
CA ALA A 118 -3.64 -1.73 12.61
C ALA A 118 -2.49 -1.69 11.60
N GLY A 119 -1.30 -1.33 12.07
CA GLY A 119 -0.10 -1.25 11.24
C GLY A 119 0.27 -2.58 10.59
N LEU A 120 0.22 -3.68 11.35
CA LEU A 120 0.47 -5.03 10.85
C LEU A 120 -0.58 -5.43 9.79
N GLY A 121 -1.87 -5.26 10.10
CA GLY A 121 -2.97 -5.61 9.21
C GLY A 121 -2.93 -4.81 7.90
N ILE A 122 -2.75 -3.49 8.00
CA ILE A 122 -2.65 -2.60 6.84
C ILE A 122 -1.41 -2.93 6.01
N GLY A 123 -0.25 -3.16 6.62
CA GLY A 123 0.98 -3.48 5.91
C GLY A 123 0.88 -4.78 5.11
N VAL A 124 0.30 -5.84 5.69
CA VAL A 124 0.02 -7.09 4.97
C VAL A 124 -0.96 -6.86 3.84
N ALA A 125 -2.05 -6.16 4.11
CA ALA A 125 -3.10 -5.86 3.13
C ALA A 125 -2.55 -5.09 1.93
N LEU A 126 -1.82 -4.00 2.15
CA LEU A 126 -1.17 -3.20 1.11
C LEU A 126 -0.17 -4.04 0.31
N GLY A 127 0.65 -4.84 0.97
CA GLY A 127 1.59 -5.73 0.31
C GLY A 127 0.90 -6.71 -0.66
N ILE A 128 -0.23 -7.29 -0.26
CA ILE A 128 -1.03 -8.20 -1.11
C ILE A 128 -1.63 -7.45 -2.30
N VAL A 129 -2.27 -6.29 -2.06
CA VAL A 129 -2.94 -5.50 -3.10
C VAL A 129 -1.93 -5.00 -4.14
N ILE A 130 -0.81 -4.42 -3.71
CA ILE A 130 0.23 -3.89 -4.61
C ILE A 130 0.87 -5.02 -5.41
N ARG A 131 1.15 -6.15 -4.80
CA ARG A 131 1.69 -7.34 -5.49
C ARG A 131 0.74 -7.90 -6.54
N SER A 132 -0.55 -7.73 -6.36
CA SER A 132 -1.59 -8.13 -7.33
C SER A 132 -1.77 -7.13 -8.47
N GLY A 133 -0.96 -6.07 -8.52
CA GLY A 133 -1.01 -5.03 -9.55
C GLY A 133 -2.18 -4.06 -9.39
N ALA A 134 -2.58 -3.80 -8.16
CA ALA A 134 -3.58 -2.80 -7.78
C ALA A 134 -3.01 -1.84 -6.73
N SER A 135 -3.77 -0.80 -6.40
CA SER A 135 -3.56 0.07 -5.26
C SER A 135 -4.88 0.23 -4.50
N THR A 136 -4.83 0.57 -3.25
CA THR A 136 -6.04 0.94 -2.48
C THR A 136 -6.61 2.30 -2.92
N GLY A 137 -5.87 3.03 -3.74
CA GLY A 137 -6.18 4.38 -4.19
C GLY A 137 -5.48 5.46 -3.37
N GLY A 138 -5.49 6.69 -3.88
CA GLY A 138 -4.88 7.82 -3.19
C GLY A 138 -3.37 7.91 -3.34
N LEU A 139 -2.67 8.23 -2.25
CA LEU A 139 -1.22 8.48 -2.22
C LEU A 139 -0.34 7.23 -2.37
N ASP A 140 -0.91 6.05 -2.49
CA ASP A 140 -0.17 4.83 -2.83
C ASP A 140 0.30 4.81 -4.29
N ILE A 141 -0.34 5.62 -5.15
CA ILE A 141 -0.05 5.65 -6.59
C ILE A 141 1.28 6.32 -6.93
N PRO A 142 1.63 7.51 -6.38
CA PRO A 142 2.93 8.17 -6.63
C PRO A 142 4.15 7.27 -6.38
N PRO A 143 4.26 6.50 -5.29
CA PRO A 143 5.35 5.55 -5.09
C PRO A 143 5.47 4.50 -6.20
N LEU A 144 4.35 4.01 -6.71
CA LEU A 144 4.32 3.04 -7.81
C LEU A 144 4.78 3.66 -9.13
N VAL A 145 4.40 4.91 -9.39
CA VAL A 145 4.87 5.69 -10.55
C VAL A 145 6.38 5.94 -10.47
N LEU A 146 6.88 6.35 -9.30
CA LEU A 146 8.31 6.56 -9.06
C LEU A 146 9.11 5.26 -9.19
N ASN A 147 8.56 4.15 -8.73
CA ASN A 147 9.17 2.84 -8.94
C ASN A 147 9.28 2.51 -10.43
N LYS A 148 8.24 2.80 -11.23
CA LYS A 148 8.28 2.56 -12.68
C LYS A 148 9.31 3.41 -13.39
N TRP A 149 9.45 4.68 -13.02
CA TRP A 149 10.35 5.63 -13.70
C TRP A 149 11.80 5.53 -13.22
N PHE A 150 12.00 5.50 -11.90
CA PHE A 150 13.33 5.60 -11.27
C PHE A 150 13.80 4.29 -10.63
N LYS A 151 12.99 3.22 -10.68
CA LYS A 151 13.31 1.93 -10.04
C LYS A 151 13.52 2.04 -8.53
N LEU A 152 12.98 3.08 -7.89
CA LEU A 152 13.04 3.25 -6.45
C LEU A 152 12.16 2.20 -5.74
N PRO A 153 12.55 1.70 -4.58
CA PRO A 153 11.72 0.76 -3.82
C PRO A 153 10.41 1.42 -3.40
N VAL A 154 9.29 0.74 -3.64
CA VAL A 154 7.94 1.26 -3.35
C VAL A 154 7.79 1.60 -1.87
N SER A 155 8.26 0.72 -0.99
CA SER A 155 8.20 0.91 0.46
C SER A 155 8.92 2.18 0.93
N ALA A 156 10.13 2.43 0.44
CA ALA A 156 10.89 3.62 0.83
C ALA A 156 10.25 4.92 0.34
N THR A 157 9.73 4.93 -0.89
CA THR A 157 9.04 6.10 -1.43
C THR A 157 7.70 6.34 -0.73
N MET A 158 6.97 5.29 -0.38
CA MET A 158 5.73 5.38 0.39
C MET A 158 5.99 5.95 1.78
N LEU A 159 7.02 5.45 2.47
CA LEU A 159 7.47 5.99 3.76
C LEU A 159 7.77 7.48 3.68
N ALA A 160 8.46 7.93 2.63
CA ALA A 160 8.80 9.34 2.45
C ALA A 160 7.54 10.22 2.30
N PHE A 161 6.56 9.78 1.51
CA PHE A 161 5.28 10.47 1.38
C PHE A 161 4.49 10.51 2.69
N ASP A 162 4.42 9.39 3.38
CA ASP A 162 3.70 9.30 4.66
C ASP A 162 4.34 10.17 5.74
N ILE A 163 5.67 10.21 5.82
CA ILE A 163 6.39 11.11 6.73
C ILE A 163 6.10 12.57 6.37
N MET A 164 6.10 12.93 5.08
CA MET A 164 5.77 14.29 4.65
C MET A 164 4.35 14.69 5.09
N VAL A 165 3.39 13.81 4.90
CA VAL A 165 2.00 14.03 5.32
C VAL A 165 1.88 14.13 6.83
N LEU A 166 2.60 13.28 7.57
CA LEU A 166 2.62 13.30 9.03
C LEU A 166 3.19 14.63 9.56
N LEU A 167 4.28 15.13 8.95
CA LEU A 167 4.86 16.43 9.32
C LEU A 167 3.89 17.59 9.07
N MET A 168 3.14 17.55 7.96
CA MET A 168 2.09 18.54 7.71
C MET A 168 0.98 18.48 8.77
N GLN A 169 0.58 17.30 9.22
CA GLN A 169 -0.45 17.12 10.24
C GLN A 169 0.06 17.46 11.64
N ALA A 170 1.35 17.27 11.93
CA ALA A 170 1.96 17.53 13.23
C ALA A 170 1.79 19.00 13.69
N VAL A 171 1.69 19.93 12.73
CA VAL A 171 1.45 21.35 13.05
C VAL A 171 0.07 21.58 13.70
N PHE A 172 -0.90 20.71 13.40
CA PHE A 172 -2.31 20.88 13.81
C PHE A 172 -2.78 19.82 14.82
N SER A 173 -1.91 18.88 15.20
CA SER A 173 -2.27 17.72 16.00
C SER A 173 -1.53 17.68 17.33
N PRO A 174 -2.13 17.17 18.40
CA PRO A 174 -1.46 17.04 19.68
C PRO A 174 -0.29 16.03 19.60
N MET A 175 0.79 16.28 20.35
CA MET A 175 2.03 15.52 20.31
C MET A 175 1.85 13.98 20.48
N PRO A 176 0.96 13.48 21.37
CA PRO A 176 0.73 12.03 21.48
C PRO A 176 0.24 11.39 20.18
N GLN A 177 -0.66 12.06 19.44
CA GLN A 177 -1.17 11.54 18.15
C GLN A 177 -0.07 11.50 17.08
N VAL A 178 0.85 12.47 17.09
CA VAL A 178 1.99 12.50 16.17
C VAL A 178 2.93 11.32 16.45
N LEU A 179 3.19 11.01 17.72
CA LEU A 179 4.03 9.87 18.10
C LEU A 179 3.42 8.53 17.67
N TYR A 180 2.12 8.34 17.89
CA TYR A 180 1.41 7.16 17.36
C TYR A 180 1.37 7.14 15.83
N GLY A 181 1.25 8.29 15.19
CA GLY A 181 1.34 8.44 13.73
C GLY A 181 2.69 7.97 13.17
N ILE A 182 3.81 8.28 13.84
CA ILE A 182 5.14 7.76 13.44
C ILE A 182 5.15 6.23 13.45
N VAL A 183 4.68 5.61 14.52
CA VAL A 183 4.60 4.15 14.63
C VAL A 183 3.68 3.58 13.55
N MET A 184 2.55 4.26 13.31
CA MET A 184 1.55 3.87 12.30
C MET A 184 2.05 3.98 10.85
N VAL A 185 3.04 4.81 10.58
CA VAL A 185 3.70 4.91 9.27
C VAL A 185 4.81 3.87 9.13
N LEU A 186 5.58 3.63 10.18
CA LEU A 186 6.73 2.70 10.15
C LEU A 186 6.32 1.22 10.05
N ILE A 187 5.36 0.78 10.87
CA ILE A 187 4.99 -0.64 10.92
C ILE A 187 4.42 -1.13 9.57
N PRO A 188 3.42 -0.47 8.96
CA PRO A 188 2.89 -0.91 7.67
C PRO A 188 3.95 -0.93 6.58
N THR A 189 4.83 0.07 6.56
CA THR A 189 5.89 0.16 5.56
C THR A 189 6.87 -1.01 5.65
N ILE A 190 7.33 -1.35 6.87
CA ILE A 190 8.24 -2.49 7.09
C ILE A 190 7.58 -3.81 6.70
N VAL A 191 6.32 -4.00 7.10
CA VAL A 191 5.57 -5.21 6.80
C VAL A 191 5.31 -5.33 5.30
N MET A 192 4.87 -4.25 4.67
CA MET A 192 4.64 -4.19 3.23
C MET A 192 5.92 -4.48 2.45
N ASP A 193 7.05 -3.92 2.84
CA ASP A 193 8.35 -4.19 2.21
C ASP A 193 8.69 -5.67 2.22
N LYS A 194 8.56 -6.32 3.38
CA LYS A 194 8.74 -7.77 3.49
C LYS A 194 7.78 -8.55 2.61
N MET A 195 6.52 -8.14 2.54
CA MET A 195 5.52 -8.79 1.69
C MET A 195 5.83 -8.63 0.19
N LEU A 196 6.34 -7.48 -0.23
CA LEU A 196 6.75 -7.24 -1.61
C LEU A 196 8.01 -8.05 -1.98
N MET A 197 8.93 -8.22 -1.04
CA MET A 197 10.15 -9.03 -1.23
C MET A 197 9.88 -10.53 -1.20
N MET A 198 8.81 -11.00 -0.60
CA MET A 198 8.43 -12.41 -0.57
C MET A 198 8.18 -12.95 -1.98
N GLY A 199 9.01 -13.90 -2.41
CA GLY A 199 8.94 -14.51 -3.76
C GLY A 199 9.70 -13.76 -4.86
N ALA A 200 10.31 -12.61 -4.57
CA ALA A 200 11.27 -11.93 -5.42
C ALA A 200 12.73 -12.27 -5.03
N SER A 201 12.90 -13.30 -4.22
CA SER A 201 14.19 -13.80 -3.75
C SER A 201 15.06 -14.21 -4.94
N ARG A 202 15.90 -13.31 -5.41
CA ARG A 202 16.98 -13.65 -6.36
C ARG A 202 18.17 -14.11 -5.55
N THR A 203 18.57 -15.35 -5.75
CA THR A 203 19.83 -15.84 -5.19
C THR A 203 20.95 -15.25 -6.01
N GLU A 204 21.67 -14.29 -5.46
CA GLU A 204 22.91 -13.80 -6.06
C GLU A 204 24.01 -14.83 -5.74
N VAL A 205 24.40 -15.59 -6.72
CA VAL A 205 25.55 -16.51 -6.58
C VAL A 205 26.81 -15.72 -6.95
N LYS A 206 27.57 -15.31 -5.96
CA LYS A 206 28.86 -14.65 -6.12
C LYS A 206 29.94 -15.70 -6.28
N ILE A 207 30.30 -16.02 -7.53
CA ILE A 207 31.39 -16.95 -7.84
C ILE A 207 32.70 -16.14 -7.89
N ILE A 208 33.55 -16.34 -6.90
CA ILE A 208 34.89 -15.77 -6.88
C ILE A 208 35.82 -16.84 -7.45
N SER A 209 36.29 -16.62 -8.68
CA SER A 209 37.23 -17.49 -9.38
C SER A 209 38.50 -16.74 -9.72
N SER A 210 39.64 -17.40 -9.58
CA SER A 210 40.92 -16.89 -10.05
C SER A 210 41.10 -17.00 -11.58
N GLN A 211 40.18 -17.70 -12.28
CA GLN A 211 40.14 -17.87 -13.73
C GLN A 211 38.88 -17.29 -14.32
N SER A 212 38.82 -15.94 -14.41
CA SER A 212 37.64 -15.19 -14.89
C SER A 212 37.24 -15.53 -16.33
N ASP A 213 38.23 -15.78 -17.21
CA ASP A 213 37.98 -16.05 -18.63
C ASP A 213 37.30 -17.39 -18.89
N ALA A 214 37.59 -18.40 -18.09
CA ALA A 214 36.90 -19.71 -18.15
C ALA A 214 35.44 -19.60 -17.64
N CYS A 215 35.16 -18.71 -16.68
CA CYS A 215 33.83 -18.51 -16.14
C CYS A 215 32.89 -17.80 -17.14
N LEU A 216 33.41 -16.89 -17.96
CA LEU A 216 32.64 -16.17 -18.98
C LEU A 216 32.15 -17.09 -20.10
N LEU A 217 32.87 -18.21 -20.36
CA LEU A 217 32.50 -19.17 -21.40
C LEU A 217 31.19 -19.93 -21.07
N TYR A 218 30.89 -20.09 -19.76
CA TYR A 218 29.68 -20.79 -19.27
C TYR A 218 28.52 -19.86 -18.96
N THR A 219 28.75 -18.55 -18.86
CA THR A 219 27.71 -17.55 -18.54
C THR A 219 27.23 -16.77 -19.76
N SER A 220 27.83 -17.00 -20.94
CA SER A 220 27.35 -16.42 -22.20
C SER A 220 26.01 -17.08 -22.57
N PRO A 221 24.95 -16.27 -22.84
CA PRO A 221 23.68 -16.83 -23.30
C PRO A 221 23.91 -17.63 -24.58
N SER A 222 23.40 -18.85 -24.62
CA SER A 222 23.47 -19.71 -25.79
C SER A 222 22.79 -19.01 -26.98
N PRO A 223 23.38 -19.01 -28.17
CA PRO A 223 22.77 -18.42 -29.36
C PRO A 223 21.51 -19.16 -29.85
N ARG A 224 20.91 -20.00 -29.02
CA ARG A 224 19.72 -20.82 -29.35
C ARG A 224 18.48 -20.49 -28.51
N ASP A 225 18.50 -19.45 -27.66
CA ASP A 225 17.31 -19.00 -26.91
C ASP A 225 16.76 -17.70 -27.48
#